data_14bf7692caf8013dbd3f4c8832a64ce7
#
_entry.id   14bf7692caf8013dbd3f4c8832a64ce7
#
_cell.length_a   1.000
_cell.length_b   1.000
_cell.length_c   1.000
_cell.angle_alpha   90.00
_cell.angle_beta   90.00
_cell.angle_gamma   90.00
#
_symmetry.space_group_name_H-M   'P 1'
#
loop_
_entity.id
_entity.type
_entity.pdbx_description
1 polymer ?
#
loop_
_entity_poly.entity_id
_entity_poly.type
_entity_poly.pdbx_seq_one_letter_code
_entity_poly.pdbx_strand_id
1 'polypeptide(L)'
;MARLVIDGKYSFIMGKYNFDELTHRRGTNCVKWDAESPVGPIDEDVIPMWVADMDFKVAPEIVEALRNRVDQGIFGYTHVPDSYYEAAIDWWERRRGWHTEKEWYSYIPGVVPAMSVVVKALTQYEIVGGEVVEKPDHGRGPHGELPKMIIQSPAYNCFFSTAKNTLCELSINKLIYDTEGDQATWYIDFEDLERRAADPMAKVLLFCNPHNPCGCVWPREDLERVADICRRNGVIVISDEIHCELEMPGYHFTPMASLSQASQDNTVTMNSPSKSFNIAGLGISNIITNNPDWKKLIDRVININELCDVNPFGVLALQAAYNAGEPWLKELNEYIYANYRAMVSFFEERLPEFPVTKLEGTYLAWVDVRALNMCANDIENSLLQTEKVWINSGVMYGRDGFMRINLACPRARLQQGLDRIATGFHRLMK
;
A
#
# COMPACT_ATOMS: atom_id res chain seq x y z
N MET A 1 6.88 -14.14 -27.79
CA MET A 1 7.89 -14.51 -26.77
C MET A 1 7.89 -16.04 -26.63
N ALA A 2 9.01 -16.68 -26.90
CA ALA A 2 9.08 -18.14 -26.88
C ALA A 2 9.33 -18.63 -25.45
N ARG A 3 8.47 -19.55 -24.96
CA ARG A 3 8.68 -20.26 -23.69
C ARG A 3 9.61 -21.45 -23.95
N LEU A 4 10.78 -21.45 -23.36
CA LEU A 4 11.61 -22.66 -23.28
C LEU A 4 11.31 -23.33 -21.92
N VAL A 5 10.78 -24.53 -21.95
CA VAL A 5 10.71 -25.45 -20.81
C VAL A 5 11.87 -26.42 -20.96
N ILE A 6 12.84 -26.37 -20.05
CA ILE A 6 13.91 -27.36 -19.95
C ILE A 6 13.82 -27.97 -18.55
N ASP A 7 13.60 -29.28 -18.48
CA ASP A 7 13.63 -30.15 -17.28
C ASP A 7 12.73 -29.73 -16.10
N GLY A 8 11.47 -29.33 -16.35
CA GLY A 8 10.51 -29.04 -15.27
C GLY A 8 10.87 -27.87 -14.36
N LYS A 9 11.96 -27.16 -14.62
CA LYS A 9 12.37 -25.93 -13.94
C LYS A 9 12.05 -24.72 -14.83
N TYR A 10 11.29 -23.78 -14.32
CA TYR A 10 11.03 -22.53 -14.99
C TYR A 10 12.34 -21.76 -15.14
N SER A 11 12.93 -21.77 -16.33
CA SER A 11 13.99 -20.86 -16.70
C SER A 11 13.34 -19.53 -17.05
N PHE A 12 13.61 -18.49 -16.26
CA PHE A 12 13.25 -17.13 -16.65
C PHE A 12 14.03 -16.76 -17.89
N ILE A 13 13.32 -16.31 -18.94
CA ILE A 13 13.96 -15.56 -20.01
C ILE A 13 14.50 -14.30 -19.34
N MET A 14 15.83 -14.11 -19.36
CA MET A 14 16.46 -12.90 -18.83
C MET A 14 15.81 -11.69 -19.54
N GLY A 15 15.00 -10.93 -18.81
CA GLY A 15 14.49 -9.65 -19.24
C GLY A 15 15.62 -8.61 -19.32
N LYS A 16 15.28 -7.36 -19.61
CA LYS A 16 16.23 -6.25 -19.61
C LYS A 16 16.81 -6.00 -18.20
N TYR A 17 16.05 -6.36 -17.16
CA TYR A 17 16.39 -6.07 -15.75
C TYR A 17 16.66 -7.35 -14.96
N ASN A 18 17.69 -7.30 -14.08
CA ASN A 18 18.09 -8.44 -13.27
C ASN A 18 17.46 -8.37 -11.85
N PHE A 19 16.36 -9.09 -11.64
CA PHE A 19 15.72 -9.22 -10.33
C PHE A 19 16.26 -10.39 -9.48
N ASP A 20 17.16 -11.22 -9.99
CA ASP A 20 17.82 -12.30 -9.26
C ASP A 20 19.10 -11.84 -8.53
N GLU A 21 19.51 -10.58 -8.71
CA GLU A 21 20.69 -10.05 -8.03
C GLU A 21 20.47 -9.96 -6.52
N LEU A 22 21.32 -10.65 -5.75
CA LEU A 22 21.34 -10.58 -4.29
C LEU A 22 22.05 -9.31 -3.84
N THR A 23 21.28 -8.23 -3.66
CA THR A 23 21.82 -6.96 -3.16
C THR A 23 22.04 -7.06 -1.65
N HIS A 24 23.24 -6.69 -1.18
CA HIS A 24 23.56 -6.58 0.23
C HIS A 24 22.98 -5.28 0.80
N ARG A 25 22.15 -5.39 1.85
CA ARG A 25 21.43 -4.24 2.44
C ARG A 25 21.72 -4.04 3.93
N ARG A 26 22.44 -4.97 4.61
CA ARG A 26 22.84 -4.79 6.00
C ARG A 26 23.89 -3.69 6.14
N GLY A 27 23.86 -2.98 7.26
CA GLY A 27 24.77 -1.86 7.53
C GLY A 27 24.47 -0.60 6.70
N THR A 28 23.30 -0.53 6.06
CA THR A 28 22.86 0.65 5.29
C THR A 28 21.81 1.49 6.03
N ASN A 29 21.53 1.18 7.28
CA ASN A 29 20.43 1.72 8.09
C ASN A 29 19.04 1.41 7.50
N CYS A 30 18.93 0.32 6.77
CA CYS A 30 17.70 -0.12 6.16
C CYS A 30 16.77 -0.74 7.21
N VAL A 31 15.56 -0.20 7.39
CA VAL A 31 14.57 -0.70 8.36
C VAL A 31 14.33 -2.20 8.22
N LYS A 32 14.20 -2.71 7.00
CA LYS A 32 13.95 -4.14 6.76
C LYS A 32 15.07 -5.05 7.26
N TRP A 33 16.34 -4.61 7.14
CA TRP A 33 17.52 -5.42 7.39
C TRP A 33 18.27 -5.08 8.68
N ASP A 34 18.14 -3.86 9.19
CA ASP A 34 18.96 -3.33 10.28
C ASP A 34 18.14 -2.90 11.52
N ALA A 35 16.79 -2.88 11.44
CA ALA A 35 15.97 -2.52 12.59
C ALA A 35 15.99 -3.60 13.68
N GLU A 36 15.82 -3.19 14.92
CA GLU A 36 15.59 -4.10 16.04
C GLU A 36 14.25 -4.83 15.88
N SER A 37 14.23 -6.12 16.19
CA SER A 37 13.02 -6.91 16.19
C SER A 37 12.29 -6.86 17.54
N PRO A 38 11.03 -7.29 17.61
CA PRO A 38 10.31 -7.40 18.89
C PRO A 38 10.98 -8.29 19.94
N VAL A 39 11.88 -9.16 19.51
CA VAL A 39 12.59 -10.13 20.37
C VAL A 39 14.09 -9.83 20.52
N GLY A 40 14.52 -8.64 20.14
CA GLY A 40 15.90 -8.16 20.28
C GLY A 40 16.64 -7.92 18.95
N PRO A 41 17.95 -7.77 18.96
CA PRO A 41 18.75 -7.53 17.76
C PRO A 41 18.54 -8.63 16.70
N ILE A 42 18.51 -8.25 15.43
CA ILE A 42 18.38 -9.20 14.33
C ILE A 42 19.74 -9.83 14.06
N ASP A 43 19.80 -11.15 14.13
CA ASP A 43 20.99 -11.91 13.75
C ASP A 43 21.32 -11.71 12.25
N GLU A 44 22.60 -11.83 11.90
CA GLU A 44 23.06 -11.62 10.52
C GLU A 44 22.43 -12.61 9.51
N ASP A 45 22.06 -13.80 9.94
CA ASP A 45 21.48 -14.84 9.13
C ASP A 45 19.94 -14.79 9.02
N VAL A 46 19.26 -13.82 9.67
CA VAL A 46 17.83 -13.61 9.53
C VAL A 46 17.47 -13.20 8.11
N ILE A 47 16.47 -13.85 7.53
CA ILE A 47 15.86 -13.49 6.24
C ILE A 47 14.63 -12.62 6.52
N PRO A 48 14.67 -11.31 6.24
CA PRO A 48 13.54 -10.43 6.48
C PRO A 48 12.59 -10.41 5.28
N MET A 49 11.34 -10.80 5.52
CA MET A 49 10.24 -10.79 4.55
C MET A 49 9.02 -10.03 5.10
N TRP A 50 9.25 -9.03 5.96
CA TRP A 50 8.22 -8.34 6.73
C TRP A 50 7.90 -6.91 6.24
N VAL A 51 8.90 -6.07 5.97
CA VAL A 51 8.68 -4.70 5.50
C VAL A 51 8.20 -4.67 4.06
N ALA A 52 7.23 -3.79 3.77
CA ALA A 52 6.74 -3.55 2.41
C ALA A 52 7.67 -2.61 1.64
N ASP A 53 8.93 -3.04 1.44
CA ASP A 53 9.90 -2.54 0.47
C ASP A 53 10.48 -3.72 -0.32
N MET A 54 11.21 -3.46 -1.40
CA MET A 54 11.75 -4.50 -2.27
C MET A 54 13.25 -4.68 -2.07
N ASP A 55 13.75 -5.90 -2.31
CA ASP A 55 15.18 -6.20 -2.34
C ASP A 55 15.77 -6.07 -3.75
N PHE A 56 15.09 -5.35 -4.64
CA PHE A 56 15.53 -5.07 -6.01
C PHE A 56 16.10 -3.66 -6.13
N LYS A 57 17.10 -3.49 -6.99
CA LYS A 57 17.52 -2.15 -7.43
C LYS A 57 16.37 -1.48 -8.18
N VAL A 58 16.22 -0.18 -8.00
CA VAL A 58 15.22 0.62 -8.71
C VAL A 58 15.53 0.71 -10.23
N ALA A 59 14.58 1.19 -11.00
CA ALA A 59 14.77 1.43 -12.43
C ALA A 59 16.03 2.28 -12.69
N PRO A 60 16.90 1.91 -13.65
CA PRO A 60 18.15 2.63 -13.91
C PRO A 60 17.96 4.11 -14.21
N GLU A 61 16.85 4.47 -14.84
CA GLU A 61 16.47 5.84 -15.20
C GLU A 61 16.29 6.71 -13.94
N ILE A 62 15.78 6.13 -12.84
CA ILE A 62 15.70 6.81 -11.54
C ILE A 62 17.10 7.06 -10.97
N VAL A 63 17.97 6.04 -11.00
CA VAL A 63 19.35 6.17 -10.51
C VAL A 63 20.09 7.26 -11.27
N GLU A 64 19.93 7.32 -12.59
CA GLU A 64 20.56 8.34 -13.44
C GLU A 64 20.07 9.75 -13.09
N ALA A 65 18.77 9.96 -12.96
CA ALA A 65 18.19 11.25 -12.56
C ALA A 65 18.73 11.73 -11.21
N LEU A 66 18.80 10.82 -10.22
CA LEU A 66 19.35 11.14 -8.90
C LEU A 66 20.84 11.45 -8.95
N ARG A 67 21.64 10.69 -9.73
CA ARG A 67 23.07 10.92 -9.88
C ARG A 67 23.36 12.30 -10.47
N ASN A 68 22.63 12.69 -11.52
CA ASN A 68 22.76 14.02 -12.13
C ASN A 68 22.52 15.14 -11.10
N ARG A 69 21.59 14.96 -10.16
CA ARG A 69 21.34 15.93 -9.10
C ARG A 69 22.45 15.95 -8.06
N VAL A 70 22.99 14.78 -7.70
CA VAL A 70 24.14 14.66 -6.78
C VAL A 70 25.37 15.34 -7.39
N ASP A 71 25.65 15.13 -8.67
CA ASP A 71 26.81 15.71 -9.37
C ASP A 71 26.75 17.25 -9.44
N GLN A 72 25.53 17.84 -9.42
CA GLN A 72 25.36 19.30 -9.28
C GLN A 72 25.84 19.83 -7.95
N GLY A 73 25.74 19.04 -6.84
CA GLY A 73 26.32 19.33 -5.54
C GLY A 73 25.64 20.43 -4.71
N ILE A 74 24.44 20.93 -5.12
CA ILE A 74 23.70 21.97 -4.40
C ILE A 74 22.30 21.43 -4.04
N PHE A 75 21.98 21.32 -2.75
CA PHE A 75 20.74 20.73 -2.21
C PHE A 75 19.93 21.78 -1.43
N GLY A 76 19.68 22.93 -2.10
CA GLY A 76 18.86 24.00 -1.54
C GLY A 76 17.36 23.71 -1.64
N TYR A 77 16.54 24.67 -1.21
CA TYR A 77 15.08 24.58 -1.30
C TYR A 77 14.63 24.33 -2.74
N THR A 78 13.63 23.47 -2.88
CA THR A 78 13.10 23.03 -4.17
C THR A 78 11.60 23.30 -4.22
N HIS A 79 11.10 23.71 -5.37
CA HIS A 79 9.66 23.74 -5.66
C HIS A 79 9.27 22.55 -6.54
N VAL A 80 8.00 22.20 -6.57
CA VAL A 80 7.47 21.21 -7.50
C VAL A 80 7.28 21.85 -8.86
N PRO A 81 8.05 21.46 -9.90
CA PRO A 81 7.97 22.08 -11.23
C PRO A 81 6.73 21.59 -12.01
N ASP A 82 6.34 22.32 -13.06
CA ASP A 82 5.23 21.92 -13.93
C ASP A 82 5.44 20.53 -14.55
N SER A 83 6.67 20.23 -14.96
CA SER A 83 7.05 18.91 -15.52
C SER A 83 6.80 17.73 -14.59
N TYR A 84 6.70 17.95 -13.28
CA TYR A 84 6.28 16.94 -12.32
C TYR A 84 4.80 16.59 -12.47
N TYR A 85 3.96 17.64 -12.54
CA TYR A 85 2.51 17.47 -12.73
C TYR A 85 2.21 16.90 -14.11
N GLU A 86 2.89 17.36 -15.13
CA GLU A 86 2.79 16.82 -16.49
C GLU A 86 3.09 15.32 -16.52
N ALA A 87 4.16 14.87 -15.84
CA ALA A 87 4.49 13.45 -15.74
C ALA A 87 3.42 12.65 -14.99
N ALA A 88 2.85 13.19 -13.90
CA ALA A 88 1.81 12.53 -13.13
C ALA A 88 0.47 12.47 -13.89
N ILE A 89 0.08 13.55 -14.56
CA ILE A 89 -1.14 13.63 -15.37
C ILE A 89 -1.06 12.65 -16.55
N ASP A 90 0.05 12.69 -17.32
CA ASP A 90 0.27 11.76 -18.43
C ASP A 90 0.26 10.29 -17.97
N TRP A 91 0.84 10.01 -16.80
CA TRP A 91 0.83 8.66 -16.23
C TRP A 91 -0.58 8.15 -15.97
N TRP A 92 -1.44 8.93 -15.32
CA TRP A 92 -2.83 8.55 -15.05
C TRP A 92 -3.66 8.41 -16.33
N GLU A 93 -3.55 9.37 -17.24
CA GLU A 93 -4.27 9.33 -18.52
C GLU A 93 -3.89 8.08 -19.33
N ARG A 94 -2.59 7.89 -19.54
CA ARG A 94 -2.05 6.82 -20.38
C ARG A 94 -2.26 5.42 -19.80
N ARG A 95 -2.14 5.29 -18.47
CA ARG A 95 -2.24 4.00 -17.80
C ARG A 95 -3.65 3.62 -17.39
N ARG A 96 -4.49 4.59 -17.06
CA ARG A 96 -5.78 4.36 -16.41
C ARG A 96 -6.94 5.07 -17.10
N GLY A 97 -6.70 5.88 -18.13
CA GLY A 97 -7.72 6.69 -18.80
C GLY A 97 -8.38 7.70 -17.84
N TRP A 98 -7.69 8.07 -16.76
CA TRP A 98 -8.18 9.04 -15.80
C TRP A 98 -7.53 10.40 -16.05
N HIS A 99 -8.32 11.32 -16.59
CA HIS A 99 -7.88 12.70 -16.80
C HIS A 99 -7.86 13.45 -15.48
N THR A 100 -6.70 14.07 -15.17
CA THR A 100 -6.51 14.89 -13.97
C THR A 100 -5.91 16.25 -14.36
N GLU A 101 -6.08 17.26 -13.51
CA GLU A 101 -5.57 18.62 -13.73
C GLU A 101 -4.56 19.00 -12.65
N LYS A 102 -3.57 19.82 -13.00
CA LYS A 102 -2.51 20.27 -12.08
C LYS A 102 -3.08 20.85 -10.77
N GLU A 103 -4.16 21.60 -10.87
CA GLU A 103 -4.82 22.28 -9.76
C GLU A 103 -5.40 21.31 -8.72
N TRP A 104 -5.58 20.01 -9.09
CA TRP A 104 -6.10 19.00 -8.17
C TRP A 104 -5.03 18.41 -7.25
N TYR A 105 -3.75 18.64 -7.56
CA TYR A 105 -2.64 18.01 -6.85
C TYR A 105 -2.16 18.84 -5.65
N SER A 106 -1.94 18.16 -4.53
CA SER A 106 -1.12 18.64 -3.42
C SER A 106 0.04 17.67 -3.21
N TYR A 107 1.26 18.23 -3.25
CA TYR A 107 2.48 17.47 -2.89
C TYR A 107 2.50 17.21 -1.39
N ILE A 108 2.99 16.02 -1.00
CA ILE A 108 3.25 15.65 0.38
C ILE A 108 4.35 14.58 0.43
N PRO A 109 5.20 14.50 1.50
CA PRO A 109 6.34 13.58 1.54
C PRO A 109 5.98 12.09 1.66
N GLY A 110 4.72 11.71 1.84
CA GLY A 110 4.31 10.31 1.93
C GLY A 110 2.81 10.13 2.12
N VAL A 111 2.29 8.93 1.77
CA VAL A 111 0.86 8.62 1.92
C VAL A 111 0.44 8.52 3.39
N VAL A 112 1.31 8.08 4.30
CA VAL A 112 0.97 8.02 5.74
C VAL A 112 0.71 9.41 6.33
N PRO A 113 1.57 10.43 6.16
CA PRO A 113 1.22 11.79 6.54
C PRO A 113 0.03 12.34 5.74
N ALA A 114 -0.14 11.97 4.46
CA ALA A 114 -1.31 12.36 3.66
C ALA A 114 -2.63 11.91 4.30
N MET A 115 -2.72 10.65 4.74
CA MET A 115 -3.91 10.14 5.44
C MET A 115 -4.30 11.04 6.63
N SER A 116 -3.35 11.35 7.49
CA SER A 116 -3.60 12.20 8.67
C SER A 116 -4.01 13.62 8.29
N VAL A 117 -3.37 14.21 7.27
CA VAL A 117 -3.70 15.54 6.75
C VAL A 117 -5.11 15.57 6.18
N VAL A 118 -5.46 14.64 5.29
CA VAL A 118 -6.76 14.60 4.63
C VAL A 118 -7.88 14.34 5.63
N VAL A 119 -7.72 13.37 6.54
CA VAL A 119 -8.74 13.10 7.58
C VAL A 119 -8.94 14.34 8.47
N LYS A 120 -7.87 14.98 8.96
CA LYS A 120 -8.00 16.23 9.73
C LYS A 120 -8.69 17.33 8.94
N ALA A 121 -8.26 17.56 7.69
CA ALA A 121 -8.83 18.61 6.83
C ALA A 121 -10.34 18.46 6.67
N LEU A 122 -10.81 17.23 6.41
CA LEU A 122 -12.22 16.96 6.13
C LEU A 122 -13.09 16.85 7.40
N THR A 123 -12.51 16.48 8.54
CA THR A 123 -13.29 16.28 9.77
C THR A 123 -13.22 17.48 10.73
N GLN A 124 -12.07 18.16 10.81
CA GLN A 124 -11.79 19.17 11.85
C GLN A 124 -11.76 20.61 11.35
N TYR A 125 -11.75 20.82 10.02
CA TYR A 125 -11.67 22.17 9.43
C TYR A 125 -12.88 22.44 8.53
N GLU A 126 -13.19 23.73 8.36
CA GLU A 126 -14.23 24.23 7.47
C GLU A 126 -13.85 25.59 6.87
N ILE A 127 -14.59 26.02 5.86
CA ILE A 127 -14.41 27.33 5.23
C ILE A 127 -15.52 28.28 5.71
N VAL A 128 -15.14 29.36 6.41
CA VAL A 128 -16.05 30.42 6.88
C VAL A 128 -15.58 31.73 6.32
N GLY A 129 -16.47 32.43 5.60
CA GLY A 129 -16.14 33.71 4.99
C GLY A 129 -14.97 33.70 3.99
N GLY A 130 -14.70 32.50 3.41
CA GLY A 130 -13.57 32.31 2.50
C GLY A 130 -12.26 31.88 3.18
N GLU A 131 -12.19 31.84 4.49
CA GLU A 131 -11.02 31.48 5.26
C GLU A 131 -11.17 30.02 5.82
N VAL A 132 -10.06 29.28 5.90
CA VAL A 132 -10.02 27.97 6.55
C VAL A 132 -9.90 28.17 8.05
N VAL A 133 -10.86 27.66 8.80
CA VAL A 133 -10.90 27.70 10.25
C VAL A 133 -11.04 26.31 10.83
N GLU A 134 -10.54 26.12 12.03
CA GLU A 134 -10.77 24.89 12.78
C GLU A 134 -12.19 24.89 13.34
N LYS A 135 -12.90 23.77 13.16
CA LYS A 135 -14.25 23.61 13.71
C LYS A 135 -14.21 23.63 15.25
N PRO A 136 -15.22 24.25 15.90
CA PRO A 136 -15.38 24.08 17.34
C PRO A 136 -15.34 22.59 17.70
N ASP A 137 -14.71 22.29 18.85
CA ASP A 137 -14.62 20.93 19.38
C ASP A 137 -14.07 19.89 18.40
N HIS A 138 -13.22 20.29 17.40
CA HIS A 138 -12.62 19.40 16.41
C HIS A 138 -13.64 18.58 15.59
N GLY A 139 -14.79 19.16 15.31
CA GLY A 139 -15.84 18.53 14.50
C GLY A 139 -16.65 17.44 15.24
N ARG A 140 -16.66 17.48 16.56
CA ARG A 140 -17.53 16.62 17.39
C ARG A 140 -19.01 16.90 17.12
N GLY A 141 -19.80 15.86 17.33
CA GLY A 141 -21.25 15.98 17.30
C GLY A 141 -21.83 16.75 18.50
N PRO A 142 -23.15 17.01 18.49
CA PRO A 142 -23.82 17.86 19.49
C PRO A 142 -23.77 17.32 20.93
N HIS A 143 -23.48 16.05 21.10
CA HIS A 143 -23.32 15.41 22.43
C HIS A 143 -21.86 15.02 22.71
N GLY A 144 -20.91 15.54 21.94
CA GLY A 144 -19.48 15.28 22.10
C GLY A 144 -18.95 14.04 21.38
N GLU A 145 -19.77 13.40 20.53
CA GLU A 145 -19.37 12.24 19.75
C GLU A 145 -18.22 12.58 18.79
N LEU A 146 -17.24 11.72 18.66
CA LEU A 146 -16.15 11.88 17.72
C LEU A 146 -16.62 11.62 16.27
N PRO A 147 -16.07 12.35 15.27
CA PRO A 147 -16.24 11.96 13.87
C PRO A 147 -15.73 10.53 13.69
N LYS A 148 -16.45 9.72 12.90
CA LYS A 148 -16.09 8.33 12.62
C LYS A 148 -15.39 8.20 11.29
N MET A 149 -14.32 7.43 11.30
CA MET A 149 -13.59 6.98 10.14
C MET A 149 -13.87 5.51 9.91
N ILE A 150 -14.48 5.17 8.77
CA ILE A 150 -14.72 3.80 8.36
C ILE A 150 -13.43 3.25 7.75
N ILE A 151 -13.06 2.02 8.12
CA ILE A 151 -11.98 1.25 7.49
C ILE A 151 -12.44 -0.18 7.24
N GLN A 152 -11.84 -0.86 6.27
CA GLN A 152 -12.05 -2.28 6.00
C GLN A 152 -10.93 -3.10 6.65
N SER A 153 -11.28 -4.02 7.56
CA SER A 153 -10.31 -4.85 8.29
C SER A 153 -10.37 -6.31 7.82
N PRO A 154 -9.20 -6.99 7.63
CA PRO A 154 -7.85 -6.53 7.98
C PRO A 154 -7.41 -5.33 7.15
N ALA A 155 -6.61 -4.43 7.74
CA ALA A 155 -6.19 -3.18 7.12
C ALA A 155 -4.71 -2.86 7.40
N TYR A 156 -4.11 -2.02 6.58
CA TYR A 156 -2.79 -1.47 6.87
C TYR A 156 -2.76 -0.82 8.26
N ASN A 157 -1.76 -1.16 9.07
CA ASN A 157 -1.71 -0.75 10.48
C ASN A 157 -1.76 0.77 10.69
N CYS A 158 -1.27 1.57 9.74
CA CYS A 158 -1.36 3.02 9.84
C CYS A 158 -2.80 3.56 9.73
N PHE A 159 -3.77 2.79 9.21
CA PHE A 159 -5.17 3.18 9.22
C PHE A 159 -5.70 3.31 10.66
N PHE A 160 -5.32 2.38 11.53
CA PHE A 160 -5.68 2.43 12.95
C PHE A 160 -5.02 3.61 13.67
N SER A 161 -3.73 3.87 13.41
CA SER A 161 -3.03 5.00 13.99
C SER A 161 -3.52 6.34 13.45
N THR A 162 -3.95 6.40 12.19
CA THR A 162 -4.53 7.61 11.59
C THR A 162 -5.78 8.02 12.36
N ALA A 163 -6.73 7.12 12.65
CA ALA A 163 -7.91 7.46 13.44
C ALA A 163 -7.54 8.03 14.81
N LYS A 164 -6.61 7.38 15.52
CA LYS A 164 -6.12 7.87 16.82
C LYS A 164 -5.48 9.25 16.72
N ASN A 165 -4.62 9.47 15.72
CA ASN A 165 -3.88 10.72 15.54
C ASN A 165 -4.76 11.88 15.07
N THR A 166 -5.92 11.58 14.48
CA THR A 166 -6.88 12.56 13.97
C THR A 166 -8.13 12.70 14.83
N LEU A 167 -8.13 12.14 16.04
CA LEU A 167 -9.27 12.18 16.96
C LEU A 167 -10.58 11.65 16.35
N CYS A 168 -10.47 10.62 15.50
CA CYS A 168 -11.62 9.93 14.94
C CYS A 168 -11.87 8.61 15.67
N GLU A 169 -13.15 8.26 15.84
CA GLU A 169 -13.55 6.92 16.25
C GLU A 169 -13.48 5.98 15.04
N LEU A 170 -12.92 4.77 15.24
CA LEU A 170 -12.90 3.74 14.21
C LEU A 170 -14.25 3.05 14.07
N SER A 171 -14.75 3.02 12.84
CA SER A 171 -15.91 2.21 12.43
C SER A 171 -15.42 1.09 11.51
N ILE A 172 -15.32 -0.13 12.03
CA ILE A 172 -14.63 -1.23 11.33
C ILE A 172 -15.62 -2.06 10.51
N ASN A 173 -15.57 -1.94 9.18
CA ASN A 173 -16.21 -2.84 8.23
C ASN A 173 -15.31 -4.08 8.04
N LYS A 174 -15.70 -5.22 8.58
CA LYS A 174 -14.91 -6.45 8.49
C LYS A 174 -15.08 -7.08 7.12
N LEU A 175 -13.97 -7.35 6.43
CA LEU A 175 -13.98 -8.13 5.20
C LEU A 175 -14.39 -9.58 5.47
N ILE A 176 -15.12 -10.16 4.53
CA ILE A 176 -15.53 -11.56 4.52
C ILE A 176 -14.40 -12.40 3.94
N TYR A 177 -13.93 -13.38 4.70
CA TYR A 177 -12.97 -14.37 4.24
C TYR A 177 -13.69 -15.58 3.68
N ASP A 178 -13.46 -15.88 2.42
CA ASP A 178 -14.11 -16.97 1.69
C ASP A 178 -13.06 -18.03 1.27
N THR A 179 -13.39 -19.29 1.54
CA THR A 179 -12.57 -20.46 1.23
C THR A 179 -13.30 -21.47 0.33
N GLU A 180 -14.48 -21.15 -0.19
CA GLU A 180 -15.30 -22.07 -0.99
C GLU A 180 -14.84 -22.19 -2.46
N GLY A 181 -14.05 -21.21 -2.95
CA GLY A 181 -13.50 -21.21 -4.31
C GLY A 181 -12.23 -22.03 -4.46
N ASP A 182 -11.66 -22.00 -5.67
CA ASP A 182 -10.37 -22.67 -5.98
C ASP A 182 -9.21 -22.16 -5.14
N GLN A 183 -9.32 -20.93 -4.64
CA GLN A 183 -8.35 -20.30 -3.77
C GLN A 183 -9.05 -19.31 -2.83
N ALA A 184 -8.63 -19.30 -1.57
CA ALA A 184 -9.18 -18.41 -0.56
C ALA A 184 -9.03 -16.92 -0.95
N THR A 185 -10.07 -16.13 -0.73
CA THR A 185 -10.13 -14.71 -1.10
C THR A 185 -10.93 -13.89 -0.09
N TRP A 186 -11.04 -12.59 -0.34
CA TRP A 186 -11.72 -11.65 0.55
C TRP A 186 -12.74 -10.82 -0.22
N TYR A 187 -13.85 -10.49 0.43
CA TYR A 187 -14.93 -9.67 -0.11
C TYR A 187 -15.34 -8.56 0.85
N ILE A 188 -15.92 -7.50 0.29
CA ILE A 188 -16.50 -6.40 1.07
C ILE A 188 -17.85 -6.85 1.63
N ASP A 189 -18.07 -6.68 2.93
CA ASP A 189 -19.40 -6.80 3.54
C ASP A 189 -20.17 -5.50 3.31
N PHE A 190 -20.94 -5.47 2.24
CA PHE A 190 -21.67 -4.29 1.82
C PHE A 190 -22.86 -3.96 2.74
N GLU A 191 -23.48 -4.94 3.38
CA GLU A 191 -24.57 -4.69 4.32
C GLU A 191 -24.05 -4.00 5.57
N ASP A 192 -22.92 -4.47 6.08
CA ASP A 192 -22.23 -3.82 7.19
C ASP A 192 -21.70 -2.43 6.80
N LEU A 193 -21.17 -2.27 5.58
CA LEU A 193 -20.69 -0.96 5.08
C LEU A 193 -21.84 0.06 5.02
N GLU A 194 -22.99 -0.31 4.47
CA GLU A 194 -24.20 0.53 4.42
C GLU A 194 -24.64 0.97 5.83
N ARG A 195 -24.70 0.02 6.76
CA ARG A 195 -25.07 0.32 8.15
C ARG A 195 -24.12 1.29 8.82
N ARG A 196 -22.81 1.18 8.55
CA ARG A 196 -21.79 2.08 9.10
C ARG A 196 -21.82 3.45 8.47
N ALA A 197 -22.01 3.51 7.15
CA ALA A 197 -22.11 4.76 6.42
C ALA A 197 -23.35 5.56 6.81
N ALA A 198 -24.46 4.90 7.18
CA ALA A 198 -25.68 5.54 7.65
C ALA A 198 -25.56 6.20 9.04
N ASP A 199 -24.46 5.98 9.77
CA ASP A 199 -24.23 6.67 11.05
C ASP A 199 -23.98 8.17 10.80
N PRO A 200 -24.72 9.10 11.44
CA PRO A 200 -24.54 10.55 11.21
C PRO A 200 -23.13 11.06 11.53
N MET A 201 -22.38 10.35 12.36
CA MET A 201 -20.99 10.68 12.67
C MET A 201 -19.99 10.09 11.71
N ALA A 202 -20.37 9.20 10.78
CA ALA A 202 -19.49 8.70 9.72
C ALA A 202 -19.18 9.85 8.74
N LYS A 203 -17.90 10.24 8.65
CA LYS A 203 -17.47 11.37 7.81
C LYS A 203 -16.62 10.92 6.65
N VAL A 204 -15.77 9.93 6.85
CA VAL A 204 -14.83 9.46 5.84
C VAL A 204 -14.76 7.93 5.83
N LEU A 205 -14.56 7.35 4.66
CA LEU A 205 -14.09 5.98 4.45
C LEU A 205 -12.64 6.05 3.99
N LEU A 206 -11.71 5.52 4.78
CA LEU A 206 -10.33 5.31 4.34
C LEU A 206 -10.25 3.94 3.66
N PHE A 207 -10.15 3.96 2.34
CA PHE A 207 -10.28 2.81 1.45
C PHE A 207 -8.93 2.47 0.80
N CYS A 208 -8.57 1.19 0.74
CA CYS A 208 -7.31 0.73 0.13
C CYS A 208 -7.57 -0.08 -1.14
N ASN A 209 -6.97 0.32 -2.26
CA ASN A 209 -7.08 -0.39 -3.54
C ASN A 209 -5.81 -0.20 -4.39
N PRO A 210 -5.08 -1.26 -4.76
CA PRO A 210 -5.15 -2.64 -4.26
C PRO A 210 -4.98 -2.76 -2.75
N HIS A 211 -5.65 -3.76 -2.16
CA HIS A 211 -5.81 -3.86 -0.71
C HIS A 211 -4.64 -4.54 -0.01
N ASN A 212 -4.03 -3.86 0.95
CA ASN A 212 -3.01 -4.42 1.85
C ASN A 212 -3.65 -4.63 3.25
N PRO A 213 -3.67 -5.85 3.82
CA PRO A 213 -2.79 -6.99 3.50
C PRO A 213 -3.38 -8.07 2.59
N CYS A 214 -4.67 -8.02 2.23
CA CYS A 214 -5.37 -9.12 1.58
C CYS A 214 -4.94 -9.40 0.13
N GLY A 215 -4.28 -8.44 -0.54
CA GLY A 215 -3.84 -8.58 -1.93
C GLY A 215 -4.96 -8.47 -2.97
N CYS A 216 -6.15 -8.01 -2.60
CA CYS A 216 -7.28 -7.85 -3.51
C CYS A 216 -7.13 -6.63 -4.41
N VAL A 217 -7.58 -6.74 -5.65
CA VAL A 217 -7.87 -5.62 -6.55
C VAL A 217 -9.39 -5.59 -6.70
N TRP A 218 -10.05 -4.60 -6.11
CA TRP A 218 -11.50 -4.56 -6.10
C TRP A 218 -12.06 -4.39 -7.52
N PRO A 219 -13.01 -5.26 -7.94
CA PRO A 219 -13.62 -5.14 -9.25
C PRO A 219 -14.43 -3.84 -9.36
N ARG A 220 -14.61 -3.36 -10.60
CA ARG A 220 -15.27 -2.08 -10.86
C ARG A 220 -16.66 -1.99 -10.24
N GLU A 221 -17.46 -3.05 -10.32
CA GLU A 221 -18.79 -3.13 -9.72
C GLU A 221 -18.78 -2.95 -8.20
N ASP A 222 -17.76 -3.48 -7.50
CA ASP A 222 -17.63 -3.29 -6.06
C ASP A 222 -17.24 -1.85 -5.73
N LEU A 223 -16.34 -1.25 -6.53
CA LEU A 223 -15.95 0.15 -6.37
C LEU A 223 -17.16 1.09 -6.60
N GLU A 224 -17.96 0.85 -7.62
CA GLU A 224 -19.19 1.61 -7.92
C GLU A 224 -20.18 1.50 -6.75
N ARG A 225 -20.33 0.33 -6.15
CA ARG A 225 -21.19 0.11 -4.98
C ARG A 225 -20.67 0.83 -3.74
N VAL A 226 -19.35 0.77 -3.46
CA VAL A 226 -18.73 1.54 -2.37
C VAL A 226 -18.94 3.04 -2.55
N ALA A 227 -18.67 3.55 -3.76
CA ALA A 227 -18.83 4.97 -4.08
C ALA A 227 -20.28 5.44 -3.89
N ASP A 228 -21.27 4.64 -4.34
CA ASP A 228 -22.69 4.97 -4.19
C ASP A 228 -23.14 4.95 -2.72
N ILE A 229 -22.75 3.94 -1.95
CA ILE A 229 -23.04 3.87 -0.50
C ILE A 229 -22.49 5.11 0.21
N CYS A 230 -21.22 5.44 -0.01
CA CYS A 230 -20.59 6.59 0.65
C CYS A 230 -21.28 7.90 0.24
N ARG A 231 -21.48 8.11 -1.06
CA ARG A 231 -22.13 9.34 -1.58
C ARG A 231 -23.54 9.55 -1.01
N ARG A 232 -24.38 8.50 -1.00
CA ARG A 232 -25.77 8.61 -0.49
C ARG A 232 -25.83 8.96 0.99
N ASN A 233 -24.84 8.54 1.75
CA ASN A 233 -24.77 8.74 3.18
C ASN A 233 -23.88 9.97 3.58
N GLY A 234 -23.37 10.74 2.59
CA GLY A 234 -22.51 11.89 2.86
C GLY A 234 -21.13 11.56 3.44
N VAL A 235 -20.65 10.34 3.19
CA VAL A 235 -19.31 9.87 3.58
C VAL A 235 -18.34 10.13 2.42
N ILE A 236 -17.22 10.80 2.70
CA ILE A 236 -16.18 11.07 1.69
C ILE A 236 -15.25 9.87 1.58
N VAL A 237 -14.93 9.44 0.36
CA VAL A 237 -13.96 8.36 0.13
C VAL A 237 -12.55 8.94 0.08
N ILE A 238 -11.69 8.48 0.96
CA ILE A 238 -10.23 8.73 0.92
C ILE A 238 -9.59 7.46 0.39
N SER A 239 -9.22 7.47 -0.90
CA SER A 239 -8.71 6.28 -1.60
C SER A 239 -7.18 6.21 -1.50
N ASP A 240 -6.67 5.24 -0.74
CA ASP A 240 -5.25 4.90 -0.72
C ASP A 240 -4.92 3.97 -1.89
N GLU A 241 -4.36 4.55 -2.94
CA GLU A 241 -4.01 3.89 -4.19
C GLU A 241 -2.49 3.71 -4.35
N ILE A 242 -1.75 3.65 -3.25
CA ILE A 242 -0.27 3.54 -3.27
C ILE A 242 0.23 2.26 -3.96
N HIS A 243 -0.60 1.22 -4.05
CA HIS A 243 -0.30 -0.05 -4.70
C HIS A 243 -0.86 -0.16 -6.13
N CYS A 244 -1.44 0.89 -6.70
CA CYS A 244 -2.19 0.88 -7.96
C CYS A 244 -1.43 0.33 -9.18
N GLU A 245 -0.11 0.38 -9.19
CA GLU A 245 0.74 -0.13 -10.27
C GLU A 245 1.21 -1.58 -10.07
N LEU A 246 0.92 -2.16 -8.92
CA LEU A 246 1.32 -3.51 -8.54
C LEU A 246 0.14 -4.47 -8.71
N GLU A 247 -0.35 -4.58 -9.93
CA GLU A 247 -1.42 -5.49 -10.31
C GLU A 247 -0.85 -6.78 -10.93
N MET A 248 -1.43 -7.92 -10.58
CA MET A 248 -1.02 -9.21 -11.12
C MET A 248 -1.61 -9.44 -12.51
N PRO A 249 -0.98 -10.26 -13.38
CA PRO A 249 -1.51 -10.57 -14.70
C PRO A 249 -2.95 -11.08 -14.66
N GLY A 250 -3.83 -10.41 -15.42
CA GLY A 250 -5.26 -10.71 -15.49
C GLY A 250 -6.14 -9.87 -14.57
N TYR A 251 -5.55 -9.03 -13.72
CA TYR A 251 -6.27 -8.08 -12.87
C TYR A 251 -6.00 -6.65 -13.32
N HIS A 252 -7.01 -5.80 -13.20
CA HIS A 252 -6.92 -4.40 -13.62
C HIS A 252 -7.42 -3.49 -12.50
N PHE A 253 -6.51 -2.68 -11.99
CA PHE A 253 -6.84 -1.62 -11.06
C PHE A 253 -7.64 -0.51 -11.76
N THR A 254 -8.69 -0.06 -11.09
CA THR A 254 -9.48 1.11 -11.51
C THR A 254 -9.39 2.18 -10.42
N PRO A 255 -8.98 3.42 -10.76
CA PRO A 255 -9.00 4.52 -9.79
C PRO A 255 -10.43 4.80 -9.31
N MET A 256 -10.63 4.96 -8.00
CA MET A 256 -11.95 5.24 -7.43
C MET A 256 -12.57 6.52 -8.03
N ALA A 257 -11.79 7.56 -8.21
CA ALA A 257 -12.24 8.82 -8.79
C ALA A 257 -12.60 8.74 -10.29
N SER A 258 -12.13 7.72 -11.01
CA SER A 258 -12.38 7.58 -12.47
C SER A 258 -13.69 6.89 -12.80
N LEU A 259 -14.43 6.36 -11.84
CA LEU A 259 -15.65 5.59 -12.07
C LEU A 259 -16.77 6.42 -12.71
N SER A 260 -16.96 7.64 -12.24
CA SER A 260 -17.95 8.61 -12.72
C SER A 260 -17.63 10.00 -12.18
N GLN A 261 -18.27 11.05 -12.72
CA GLN A 261 -18.16 12.40 -12.17
C GLN A 261 -18.59 12.45 -10.69
N ALA A 262 -19.68 11.76 -10.34
CA ALA A 262 -20.17 11.72 -8.95
C ALA A 262 -19.16 11.03 -7.98
N SER A 263 -18.44 10.02 -8.46
CA SER A 263 -17.36 9.39 -7.67
C SER A 263 -16.15 10.32 -7.55
N GLN A 264 -15.77 10.99 -8.65
CA GLN A 264 -14.69 11.98 -8.64
C GLN A 264 -14.95 13.10 -7.64
N ASP A 265 -16.17 13.66 -7.62
CA ASP A 265 -16.58 14.74 -6.72
C ASP A 265 -16.66 14.31 -5.25
N ASN A 266 -16.69 13.00 -4.95
CA ASN A 266 -16.76 12.44 -3.60
C ASN A 266 -15.50 11.71 -3.16
N THR A 267 -14.39 11.82 -3.92
CA THR A 267 -13.14 11.09 -3.66
C THR A 267 -11.95 12.02 -3.48
N VAL A 268 -11.10 11.70 -2.50
CA VAL A 268 -9.74 12.20 -2.40
C VAL A 268 -8.80 11.03 -2.61
N THR A 269 -8.02 11.05 -3.68
CA THR A 269 -7.06 9.99 -4.02
C THR A 269 -5.68 10.31 -3.43
N MET A 270 -5.04 9.32 -2.82
CA MET A 270 -3.65 9.40 -2.37
C MET A 270 -2.82 8.36 -3.11
N ASN A 271 -1.74 8.80 -3.76
CA ASN A 271 -0.85 7.88 -4.45
C ASN A 271 0.62 8.28 -4.36
N SER A 272 1.49 7.33 -4.70
CA SER A 272 2.93 7.53 -4.71
C SER A 272 3.60 6.45 -5.57
N PRO A 273 4.68 6.75 -6.30
CA PRO A 273 5.52 5.74 -6.93
C PRO A 273 6.37 4.94 -5.92
N SER A 274 6.30 5.24 -4.64
CA SER A 274 7.19 4.70 -3.61
C SER A 274 7.11 3.18 -3.46
N LYS A 275 5.94 2.57 -3.66
CA LYS A 275 5.76 1.11 -3.60
C LYS A 275 6.08 0.46 -4.94
N SER A 276 5.59 1.00 -6.04
CA SER A 276 5.77 0.45 -7.38
C SER A 276 7.21 0.53 -7.89
N PHE A 277 7.96 1.56 -7.48
CA PHE A 277 9.36 1.77 -7.91
C PHE A 277 10.39 1.64 -6.78
N ASN A 278 9.99 1.15 -5.60
CA ASN A 278 10.90 0.94 -4.45
C ASN A 278 11.66 2.19 -4.01
N ILE A 279 11.00 3.34 -3.94
CA ILE A 279 11.60 4.65 -3.63
C ILE A 279 10.99 5.31 -2.38
N ALA A 280 10.49 4.52 -1.43
CA ALA A 280 9.84 5.03 -0.21
C ALA A 280 10.72 6.01 0.60
N GLY A 281 12.03 5.78 0.61
CA GLY A 281 12.99 6.64 1.31
C GLY A 281 13.18 8.04 0.70
N LEU A 282 12.65 8.29 -0.50
CA LEU A 282 12.77 9.59 -1.18
C LEU A 282 11.64 10.56 -0.83
N GLY A 283 10.63 10.13 -0.07
CA GLY A 283 9.61 11.01 0.47
C GLY A 283 8.82 11.77 -0.61
N ILE A 284 7.98 11.07 -1.39
CA ILE A 284 7.18 11.63 -2.46
C ILE A 284 5.79 11.02 -2.51
N SER A 285 4.75 11.85 -2.57
CA SER A 285 3.36 11.43 -2.67
C SER A 285 2.48 12.56 -3.16
N ASN A 286 1.31 12.23 -3.68
CA ASN A 286 0.29 13.17 -4.11
C ASN A 286 -1.03 12.92 -3.39
N ILE A 287 -1.71 14.01 -3.07
CA ILE A 287 -3.13 14.03 -2.75
C ILE A 287 -3.82 14.68 -3.96
N ILE A 288 -4.86 14.03 -4.50
CA ILE A 288 -5.54 14.46 -5.72
C ILE A 288 -7.04 14.58 -5.43
N THR A 289 -7.62 15.78 -5.67
CA THR A 289 -9.06 16.02 -5.58
C THR A 289 -9.45 17.14 -6.52
N ASN A 290 -10.57 16.97 -7.26
CA ASN A 290 -11.16 17.99 -8.11
C ASN A 290 -11.99 19.02 -7.32
N ASN A 291 -12.22 18.77 -6.02
CA ASN A 291 -13.01 19.66 -5.17
C ASN A 291 -12.14 20.81 -4.63
N PRO A 292 -12.35 22.08 -5.07
CA PRO A 292 -11.49 23.19 -4.69
C PRO A 292 -11.58 23.55 -3.20
N ASP A 293 -12.71 23.29 -2.56
CA ASP A 293 -12.87 23.54 -1.13
C ASP A 293 -12.06 22.53 -0.30
N TRP A 294 -12.15 21.25 -0.66
CA TRP A 294 -11.33 20.21 0.00
C TRP A 294 -9.84 20.43 -0.25
N LYS A 295 -9.46 20.80 -1.48
CA LYS A 295 -8.09 21.18 -1.82
C LYS A 295 -7.58 22.29 -0.90
N LYS A 296 -8.36 23.34 -0.71
CA LYS A 296 -8.03 24.47 0.17
C LYS A 296 -7.88 24.04 1.63
N LEU A 297 -8.78 23.18 2.14
CA LEU A 297 -8.68 22.61 3.48
C LEU A 297 -7.40 21.77 3.63
N ILE A 298 -7.11 20.89 2.67
CA ILE A 298 -5.94 20.00 2.66
C ILE A 298 -4.65 20.83 2.64
N ASP A 299 -4.52 21.79 1.73
CA ASP A 299 -3.33 22.63 1.61
C ASP A 299 -3.08 23.44 2.90
N ARG A 300 -4.14 23.91 3.55
CA ARG A 300 -4.01 24.60 4.85
C ARG A 300 -3.49 23.66 5.94
N VAL A 301 -3.98 22.41 5.99
CA VAL A 301 -3.52 21.43 6.99
C VAL A 301 -2.10 20.94 6.68
N ILE A 302 -1.69 20.80 5.40
CA ILE A 302 -0.29 20.57 5.01
C ILE A 302 0.59 21.67 5.60
N ASN A 303 0.21 22.94 5.44
CA ASN A 303 0.95 24.09 5.94
C ASN A 303 0.99 24.14 7.48
N ILE A 304 -0.14 23.88 8.17
CA ILE A 304 -0.19 23.84 9.65
C ILE A 304 0.78 22.78 10.23
N ASN A 305 0.97 21.66 9.52
CA ASN A 305 1.88 20.59 9.95
C ASN A 305 3.31 20.75 9.39
N GLU A 306 3.63 21.89 8.74
CA GLU A 306 4.95 22.18 8.15
C GLU A 306 5.44 21.07 7.18
N LEU A 307 4.51 20.49 6.39
CA LEU A 307 4.79 19.42 5.42
C LEU A 307 4.94 19.92 3.98
N CYS A 308 5.15 21.22 3.80
CA CYS A 308 5.25 21.88 2.49
C CYS A 308 6.65 21.83 1.87
N ASP A 309 7.69 21.44 2.63
CA ASP A 309 9.05 21.33 2.11
C ASP A 309 9.18 20.17 1.12
N VAL A 310 9.79 20.47 -0.02
CA VAL A 310 9.89 19.54 -1.15
C VAL A 310 11.26 18.88 -1.18
N ASN A 311 11.28 17.54 -1.17
CA ASN A 311 12.50 16.77 -1.37
C ASN A 311 12.88 16.76 -2.88
N PRO A 312 14.03 17.37 -3.28
CA PRO A 312 14.43 17.42 -4.67
C PRO A 312 14.62 16.03 -5.31
N PHE A 313 15.07 15.04 -4.53
CA PHE A 313 15.26 13.69 -5.03
C PHE A 313 13.93 12.97 -5.27
N GLY A 314 12.91 13.20 -4.43
CA GLY A 314 11.59 12.64 -4.61
C GLY A 314 10.92 13.14 -5.91
N VAL A 315 11.01 14.44 -6.17
CA VAL A 315 10.48 15.07 -7.40
C VAL A 315 11.11 14.45 -8.64
N LEU A 316 12.44 14.36 -8.69
CA LEU A 316 13.16 13.78 -9.82
C LEU A 316 12.87 12.29 -9.99
N ALA A 317 12.76 11.56 -8.90
CA ALA A 317 12.47 10.14 -8.92
C ALA A 317 11.06 9.84 -9.47
N LEU A 318 10.03 10.62 -9.12
CA LEU A 318 8.70 10.48 -9.70
C LEU A 318 8.72 10.75 -11.19
N GLN A 319 9.36 11.86 -11.63
CA GLN A 319 9.46 12.20 -13.05
C GLN A 319 10.16 11.10 -13.85
N ALA A 320 11.28 10.57 -13.37
CA ALA A 320 12.02 9.50 -14.02
C ALA A 320 11.21 8.19 -14.05
N ALA A 321 10.53 7.86 -12.96
CA ALA A 321 9.67 6.68 -12.86
C ALA A 321 8.52 6.72 -13.87
N TYR A 322 7.79 7.84 -13.93
CA TYR A 322 6.58 7.95 -14.74
C TYR A 322 6.89 8.19 -16.22
N ASN A 323 7.97 8.90 -16.53
CA ASN A 323 8.36 9.15 -17.92
C ASN A 323 9.07 7.96 -18.58
N ALA A 324 9.82 7.14 -17.82
CA ALA A 324 10.69 6.11 -18.43
C ALA A 324 10.70 4.76 -17.70
N GLY A 325 10.12 4.65 -16.48
CA GLY A 325 10.21 3.45 -15.66
C GLY A 325 9.21 2.33 -16.01
N GLU A 326 8.25 2.56 -16.88
CA GLU A 326 7.18 1.59 -17.21
C GLU A 326 7.70 0.21 -17.67
N PRO A 327 8.75 0.11 -18.52
CA PRO A 327 9.31 -1.19 -18.90
C PRO A 327 9.86 -1.99 -17.71
N TRP A 328 10.51 -1.31 -16.75
CA TRP A 328 10.99 -1.92 -15.52
C TRP A 328 9.84 -2.42 -14.65
N LEU A 329 8.81 -1.61 -14.47
CA LEU A 329 7.61 -1.94 -13.69
C LEU A 329 6.88 -3.17 -14.26
N LYS A 330 6.79 -3.27 -15.58
CA LYS A 330 6.16 -4.43 -16.23
C LYS A 330 6.92 -5.73 -15.93
N GLU A 331 8.24 -5.74 -16.09
CA GLU A 331 9.07 -6.91 -15.78
C GLU A 331 9.04 -7.23 -14.28
N LEU A 332 9.00 -6.21 -13.39
CA LEU A 332 8.84 -6.37 -11.95
C LEU A 332 7.55 -7.12 -11.60
N ASN A 333 6.40 -6.69 -12.14
CA ASN A 333 5.11 -7.33 -11.86
C ASN A 333 5.09 -8.79 -12.34
N GLU A 334 5.67 -9.08 -13.50
CA GLU A 334 5.82 -10.46 -13.99
C GLU A 334 6.70 -11.30 -13.05
N TYR A 335 7.79 -10.74 -12.53
CA TYR A 335 8.70 -11.42 -11.61
C TYR A 335 8.04 -11.67 -10.25
N ILE A 336 7.34 -10.68 -9.68
CA ILE A 336 6.60 -10.82 -8.42
C ILE A 336 5.51 -11.88 -8.57
N TYR A 337 4.76 -11.88 -9.69
CA TYR A 337 3.74 -12.89 -9.94
C TYR A 337 4.34 -14.30 -10.04
N ALA A 338 5.49 -14.44 -10.65
CA ALA A 338 6.20 -15.70 -10.69
C ALA A 338 6.68 -16.14 -9.30
N ASN A 339 7.09 -15.21 -8.42
CA ASN A 339 7.40 -15.49 -7.03
C ASN A 339 6.16 -15.95 -6.26
N TYR A 340 5.02 -15.30 -6.47
CA TYR A 340 3.74 -15.70 -5.87
C TYR A 340 3.34 -17.13 -6.28
N ARG A 341 3.39 -17.45 -7.56
CA ARG A 341 3.07 -18.80 -8.05
C ARG A 341 3.98 -19.87 -7.47
N ALA A 342 5.29 -19.59 -7.35
CA ALA A 342 6.22 -20.53 -6.72
C ALA A 342 5.91 -20.72 -5.23
N MET A 343 5.52 -19.67 -4.53
CA MET A 343 5.08 -19.77 -3.13
C MET A 343 3.80 -20.62 -3.03
N VAL A 344 2.80 -20.40 -3.87
CA VAL A 344 1.55 -21.19 -3.88
C VAL A 344 1.86 -22.66 -4.08
N SER A 345 2.61 -23.02 -5.13
CA SER A 345 3.00 -24.42 -5.39
C SER A 345 3.80 -25.03 -4.24
N PHE A 346 4.67 -24.26 -3.60
CA PHE A 346 5.42 -24.71 -2.43
C PHE A 346 4.51 -25.02 -1.24
N PHE A 347 3.51 -24.18 -0.98
CA PHE A 347 2.55 -24.40 0.10
C PHE A 347 1.63 -25.57 -0.20
N GLU A 348 1.13 -25.72 -1.42
CA GLU A 348 0.31 -26.86 -1.84
C GLU A 348 1.06 -28.20 -1.66
N GLU A 349 2.36 -28.22 -1.93
CA GLU A 349 3.18 -29.44 -1.82
C GLU A 349 3.61 -29.73 -0.38
N ARG A 350 4.02 -28.71 0.39
CA ARG A 350 4.71 -28.89 1.67
C ARG A 350 3.94 -28.44 2.90
N LEU A 351 2.93 -27.59 2.72
CA LEU A 351 2.18 -26.92 3.79
C LEU A 351 0.68 -26.81 3.44
N PRO A 352 0.02 -27.90 2.99
CA PRO A 352 -1.35 -27.85 2.47
C PRO A 352 -2.38 -27.41 3.52
N GLU A 353 -2.05 -27.45 4.81
CA GLU A 353 -2.91 -27.00 5.91
C GLU A 353 -2.99 -25.46 6.02
N PHE A 354 -2.14 -24.72 5.28
CA PHE A 354 -2.00 -23.26 5.37
C PHE A 354 -2.35 -22.60 4.04
N PRO A 355 -3.61 -22.32 3.75
CA PRO A 355 -4.01 -21.68 2.51
C PRO A 355 -3.32 -20.34 2.29
N VAL A 356 -2.74 -20.15 1.10
CA VAL A 356 -2.27 -18.85 0.61
C VAL A 356 -3.43 -18.16 -0.08
N THR A 357 -3.82 -16.96 0.36
CA THR A 357 -4.91 -16.24 -0.26
C THR A 357 -4.54 -15.74 -1.66
N LYS A 358 -5.55 -15.54 -2.49
CA LYS A 358 -5.39 -15.04 -3.84
C LYS A 358 -4.70 -13.66 -3.84
N LEU A 359 -3.66 -13.54 -4.64
CA LEU A 359 -2.93 -12.28 -4.79
C LEU A 359 -3.26 -11.67 -6.15
N GLU A 360 -4.04 -10.62 -6.15
CA GLU A 360 -4.49 -9.89 -7.34
C GLU A 360 -3.68 -8.62 -7.55
N GLY A 361 -3.17 -8.05 -6.45
CA GLY A 361 -2.31 -6.87 -6.45
C GLY A 361 -1.36 -6.85 -5.25
N THR A 362 -0.48 -5.87 -5.22
CA THR A 362 0.62 -5.73 -4.26
C THR A 362 1.74 -6.78 -4.48
N TYR A 363 2.73 -6.83 -3.59
CA TYR A 363 3.74 -7.90 -3.50
C TYR A 363 3.73 -8.57 -2.13
N LEU A 364 2.57 -8.52 -1.45
CA LEU A 364 2.40 -8.94 -0.06
C LEU A 364 1.41 -10.11 -0.03
N ALA A 365 1.93 -11.33 0.11
CA ALA A 365 1.09 -12.51 0.21
C ALA A 365 0.53 -12.66 1.63
N TRP A 366 -0.71 -13.12 1.73
CA TRP A 366 -1.42 -13.33 2.97
C TRP A 366 -1.72 -14.82 3.15
N VAL A 367 -1.36 -15.38 4.31
CA VAL A 367 -1.41 -16.83 4.59
C VAL A 367 -2.28 -17.08 5.81
N ASP A 368 -3.22 -18.00 5.68
CA ASP A 368 -4.04 -18.49 6.79
C ASP A 368 -3.23 -19.50 7.62
N VAL A 369 -2.95 -19.16 8.87
CA VAL A 369 -2.17 -20.01 9.80
C VAL A 369 -3.00 -20.51 10.98
N ARG A 370 -4.34 -20.44 10.90
CA ARG A 370 -5.24 -20.85 11.96
C ARG A 370 -5.11 -22.33 12.34
N ALA A 371 -4.62 -23.18 11.42
CA ALA A 371 -4.33 -24.58 11.68
C ALA A 371 -3.28 -24.79 12.80
N LEU A 372 -2.42 -23.80 13.09
CA LEU A 372 -1.48 -23.87 14.20
C LEU A 372 -2.12 -23.67 15.58
N ASN A 373 -3.36 -23.20 15.65
CA ASN A 373 -4.06 -22.91 16.91
C ASN A 373 -3.25 -22.03 17.90
N MET A 374 -2.46 -21.10 17.37
CA MET A 374 -1.58 -20.18 18.09
C MET A 374 -1.88 -18.74 17.69
N CYS A 375 -1.58 -17.78 18.56
CA CYS A 375 -1.58 -16.37 18.20
C CYS A 375 -0.49 -16.10 17.14
N ALA A 376 -0.83 -15.33 16.11
CA ALA A 376 0.10 -15.02 15.01
C ALA A 376 1.36 -14.27 15.50
N ASN A 377 1.29 -13.50 16.60
CA ASN A 377 2.47 -12.89 17.21
C ASN A 377 3.45 -13.93 17.78
N ASP A 378 2.94 -15.00 18.38
CA ASP A 378 3.78 -16.07 18.91
C ASP A 378 4.43 -16.87 17.78
N ILE A 379 3.71 -17.06 16.66
CA ILE A 379 4.24 -17.68 15.45
C ILE A 379 5.36 -16.81 14.87
N GLU A 380 5.16 -15.51 14.71
CA GLU A 380 6.17 -14.55 14.24
C GLU A 380 7.44 -14.62 15.10
N ASN A 381 7.29 -14.51 16.43
CA ASN A 381 8.40 -14.56 17.36
C ASN A 381 9.16 -15.89 17.30
N SER A 382 8.43 -17.00 17.22
CA SER A 382 9.01 -18.36 17.13
C SER A 382 9.81 -18.54 15.84
N LEU A 383 9.26 -18.14 14.68
CA LEU A 383 9.96 -18.21 13.39
C LEU A 383 11.23 -17.37 13.38
N LEU A 384 11.14 -16.16 13.94
CA LEU A 384 12.27 -15.25 13.99
C LEU A 384 13.39 -15.79 14.88
N GLN A 385 13.07 -16.30 16.07
CA GLN A 385 14.07 -16.80 17.03
C GLN A 385 14.71 -18.10 16.60
N THR A 386 13.93 -19.04 16.06
CA THR A 386 14.37 -20.41 15.83
C THR A 386 14.81 -20.64 14.39
N GLU A 387 13.96 -20.27 13.42
CA GLU A 387 14.21 -20.49 11.98
C GLU A 387 14.90 -19.31 11.29
N LYS A 388 15.09 -18.18 12.00
CA LYS A 388 15.76 -16.98 11.45
C LYS A 388 15.05 -16.46 10.17
N VAL A 389 13.72 -16.45 10.17
CA VAL A 389 12.90 -15.84 9.14
C VAL A 389 11.88 -14.90 9.79
N TRP A 390 11.79 -13.68 9.30
CA TRP A 390 10.89 -12.67 9.83
C TRP A 390 9.79 -12.33 8.83
N ILE A 391 8.55 -12.68 9.19
CA ILE A 391 7.31 -12.36 8.47
C ILE A 391 6.34 -11.68 9.43
N ASN A 392 5.41 -10.89 8.97
CA ASN A 392 4.53 -10.13 9.85
C ASN A 392 3.31 -10.95 10.32
N SER A 393 3.03 -10.82 11.61
CA SER A 393 1.77 -11.25 12.22
C SER A 393 0.57 -10.46 11.70
N GLY A 394 -0.54 -11.15 11.48
CA GLY A 394 -1.82 -10.56 11.10
C GLY A 394 -2.46 -9.69 12.18
N VAL A 395 -2.05 -9.84 13.44
CA VAL A 395 -2.57 -9.06 14.58
C VAL A 395 -2.41 -7.56 14.35
N MET A 396 -1.27 -7.11 13.83
CA MET A 396 -1.02 -5.70 13.56
C MET A 396 -1.95 -5.11 12.47
N TYR A 397 -2.57 -5.97 11.66
CA TYR A 397 -3.54 -5.59 10.62
C TYR A 397 -4.99 -5.75 11.09
N GLY A 398 -5.20 -6.08 12.38
CA GLY A 398 -6.53 -6.31 12.97
C GLY A 398 -7.11 -7.70 12.71
N ARG A 399 -6.28 -8.70 12.33
CA ARG A 399 -6.73 -10.07 12.07
C ARG A 399 -5.71 -11.09 12.54
N ASP A 400 -5.97 -11.70 13.70
CA ASP A 400 -5.19 -12.84 14.16
C ASP A 400 -5.43 -14.11 13.31
N GLY A 401 -4.50 -15.06 13.38
CA GLY A 401 -4.55 -16.32 12.61
C GLY A 401 -4.09 -16.19 11.15
N PHE A 402 -3.43 -15.09 10.80
CA PHE A 402 -2.86 -14.86 9.46
C PHE A 402 -1.44 -14.32 9.56
N MET A 403 -0.64 -14.56 8.50
CA MET A 403 0.72 -14.02 8.36
C MET A 403 0.87 -13.33 7.01
N ARG A 404 1.63 -12.22 6.96
CA ARG A 404 1.95 -11.50 5.73
C ARG A 404 3.40 -11.73 5.31
N ILE A 405 3.62 -12.13 4.05
CA ILE A 405 4.92 -12.43 3.48
C ILE A 405 5.20 -11.49 2.30
N ASN A 406 6.34 -10.79 2.34
CA ASN A 406 6.80 -9.95 1.24
C ASN A 406 7.49 -10.81 0.17
N LEU A 407 6.99 -10.77 -1.06
CA LEU A 407 7.48 -11.53 -2.22
C LEU A 407 8.47 -10.76 -3.10
N ALA A 408 8.68 -9.46 -2.84
CA ALA A 408 9.54 -8.60 -3.64
C ALA A 408 11.03 -8.77 -3.27
N CYS A 409 11.54 -9.98 -3.50
CA CYS A 409 12.93 -10.36 -3.29
C CYS A 409 13.40 -11.35 -4.38
N PRO A 410 14.72 -11.50 -4.61
CA PRO A 410 15.27 -12.51 -5.51
C PRO A 410 14.75 -13.91 -5.21
N ARG A 411 14.52 -14.73 -6.26
CA ARG A 411 13.95 -16.09 -6.16
C ARG A 411 14.72 -16.96 -5.15
N ALA A 412 16.04 -16.90 -5.15
CA ALA A 412 16.86 -17.69 -4.22
C ALA A 412 16.58 -17.32 -2.76
N ARG A 413 16.34 -16.02 -2.46
CA ARG A 413 15.97 -15.56 -1.11
C ARG A 413 14.57 -16.00 -0.73
N LEU A 414 13.61 -15.90 -1.65
CA LEU A 414 12.27 -16.42 -1.43
C LEU A 414 12.30 -17.90 -1.07
N GLN A 415 13.01 -18.72 -1.85
CA GLN A 415 13.11 -20.15 -1.59
C GLN A 415 13.70 -20.46 -0.20
N GLN A 416 14.78 -19.78 0.17
CA GLN A 416 15.38 -19.93 1.51
C GLN A 416 14.39 -19.56 2.62
N GLY A 417 13.63 -18.47 2.43
CA GLY A 417 12.60 -18.04 3.39
C GLY A 417 11.48 -19.06 3.52
N LEU A 418 10.98 -19.58 2.41
CA LEU A 418 9.92 -20.60 2.38
C LEU A 418 10.35 -21.90 3.06
N ASP A 419 11.60 -22.37 2.82
CA ASP A 419 12.13 -23.56 3.49
C ASP A 419 12.21 -23.40 5.01
N ARG A 420 12.61 -22.21 5.50
CA ARG A 420 12.62 -21.88 6.92
C ARG A 420 11.21 -21.79 7.51
N ILE A 421 10.26 -21.18 6.81
CA ILE A 421 8.85 -21.14 7.21
C ILE A 421 8.28 -22.55 7.33
N ALA A 422 8.52 -23.42 6.36
CA ALA A 422 8.05 -24.80 6.40
C ALA A 422 8.63 -25.59 7.59
N THR A 423 9.92 -25.41 7.87
CA THR A 423 10.57 -26.04 9.04
C THR A 423 9.89 -25.58 10.33
N GLY A 424 9.62 -24.29 10.47
CA GLY A 424 8.99 -23.72 11.64
C GLY A 424 7.53 -24.17 11.80
N PHE A 425 6.74 -24.14 10.74
CA PHE A 425 5.34 -24.58 10.78
C PHE A 425 5.24 -26.05 11.14
N HIS A 426 6.04 -26.96 10.54
CA HIS A 426 6.08 -28.36 10.93
C HIS A 426 6.52 -28.60 12.38
N ARG A 427 7.40 -27.77 12.93
CA ARG A 427 7.78 -27.83 14.34
C ARG A 427 6.64 -27.39 15.26
N LEU A 428 5.91 -26.33 14.87
CA LEU A 428 4.80 -25.77 15.65
C LEU A 428 3.52 -26.63 15.60
N MET A 429 3.38 -27.50 14.60
CA MET A 429 2.28 -28.48 14.51
C MET A 429 2.46 -29.70 15.43
N LYS A 430 3.65 -29.93 15.96
CA LYS A 430 3.97 -31.04 16.90
C LYS A 430 3.65 -30.69 18.33
#